data_20f3b8d5a9593f4b2872bdf71da6a08b
#
_entry.id   20f3b8d5a9593f4b2872bdf71da6a08b
#
_cell.length_a   1.000
_cell.length_b   1.000
_cell.length_c   1.000
_cell.angle_alpha   90.00
_cell.angle_beta   90.00
_cell.angle_gamma   90.00
#
_symmetry.space_group_name_H-M   'P 1'
#
loop_
_entity.id
_entity.type
_entity.pdbx_description
1 polymer ?
#
loop_
_entity_poly.entity_id
_entity_poly.type
_entity_poly.pdbx_seq_one_letter_code
_entity_poly.pdbx_strand_id
1 'polypeptide(L)'
;PTVYISFTSGLSGSYNTAVLVRDQLVAAHPEAELYVVDSKLASIAEGLVVYEAIRQRNAGLTAKELVEWVDEARYYVNELFTLDTLEWLKRGGRIPSSVALAGSKLDVKPMLEITLDGKLGIVGVARGRKKAIRQLVDYYAKNAVSDGSSKLVVIGQADCPKDVERLKSELLKID
;
A
#
# COMPACT_ATOMS: atom_id res chain seq x y z
N PRO A 1 -20.23 14.58 -8.39
CA PRO A 1 -18.77 14.51 -8.30
C PRO A 1 -18.29 13.06 -8.26
N THR A 2 -17.10 12.82 -8.83
CA THR A 2 -16.41 11.53 -8.81
C THR A 2 -14.97 11.73 -8.32
N VAL A 3 -14.54 10.92 -7.36
CA VAL A 3 -13.16 10.88 -6.89
C VAL A 3 -12.58 9.52 -7.25
N TYR A 4 -11.53 9.51 -8.07
CA TYR A 4 -10.76 8.33 -8.43
C TYR A 4 -9.46 8.31 -7.63
N ILE A 5 -9.36 7.37 -6.70
CA ILE A 5 -8.14 7.12 -5.93
C ILE A 5 -7.34 6.08 -6.71
N SER A 6 -6.17 6.47 -7.18
CA SER A 6 -5.34 5.66 -8.07
C SER A 6 -4.25 4.93 -7.32
N PHE A 7 -3.94 3.74 -7.80
CA PHE A 7 -2.69 3.04 -7.50
C PHE A 7 -1.49 3.97 -7.71
N THR A 8 -0.46 3.83 -6.87
CA THR A 8 0.70 4.73 -6.85
C THR A 8 1.32 4.99 -8.22
N SER A 9 1.57 6.26 -8.52
CA SER A 9 2.29 6.69 -9.72
C SER A 9 3.76 6.23 -9.73
N GLY A 10 4.31 5.87 -8.57
CA GLY A 10 5.67 5.36 -8.44
C GLY A 10 5.87 3.96 -9.03
N LEU A 11 4.79 3.19 -9.25
CA LEU A 11 4.83 1.81 -9.76
C LEU A 11 4.03 1.60 -11.04
N SER A 12 3.11 2.50 -11.39
CA SER A 12 2.24 2.37 -12.56
C SER A 12 1.97 3.73 -13.21
N GLY A 13 1.86 3.73 -14.53
CA GLY A 13 1.42 4.89 -15.32
C GLY A 13 -0.09 5.15 -15.25
N SER A 14 -0.88 4.33 -14.54
CA SER A 14 -2.35 4.44 -14.47
C SER A 14 -2.82 5.79 -13.94
N TYR A 15 -2.17 6.34 -12.92
CA TYR A 15 -2.44 7.67 -12.42
C TYR A 15 -2.32 8.75 -13.51
N ASN A 16 -1.17 8.78 -14.22
CA ASN A 16 -0.95 9.77 -15.28
C ASN A 16 -1.97 9.62 -16.41
N THR A 17 -2.33 8.39 -16.78
CA THR A 17 -3.38 8.14 -17.77
C THR A 17 -4.73 8.66 -17.28
N ALA A 18 -5.10 8.42 -16.03
CA ALA A 18 -6.35 8.90 -15.46
C ALA A 18 -6.40 10.44 -15.41
N VAL A 19 -5.28 11.11 -15.09
CA VAL A 19 -5.18 12.57 -15.15
C VAL A 19 -5.45 13.10 -16.56
N LEU A 20 -4.81 12.51 -17.59
CA LEU A 20 -5.02 12.90 -18.98
C LEU A 20 -6.48 12.72 -19.41
N VAL A 21 -7.09 11.60 -19.05
CA VAL A 21 -8.51 11.32 -19.39
C VAL A 21 -9.43 12.30 -18.65
N ARG A 22 -9.18 12.58 -17.38
CA ARG A 22 -9.93 13.59 -16.62
C ARG A 22 -9.86 14.96 -17.32
N ASP A 23 -8.67 15.40 -17.70
CA ASP A 23 -8.49 16.72 -18.34
C ASP A 23 -9.24 16.83 -19.66
N GLN A 24 -9.25 15.76 -20.47
CA GLN A 24 -10.03 15.68 -21.71
C GLN A 24 -11.55 15.71 -21.44
N LEU A 25 -12.00 14.96 -20.42
CA LEU A 25 -13.41 14.91 -20.06
C LEU A 25 -13.91 16.28 -19.54
N VAL A 26 -13.15 16.92 -18.67
CA VAL A 26 -13.51 18.24 -18.14
C VAL A 26 -13.48 19.31 -19.23
N ALA A 27 -12.56 19.22 -20.20
CA ALA A 27 -12.55 20.14 -21.35
C ALA A 27 -13.79 19.97 -22.25
N ALA A 28 -14.28 18.74 -22.41
CA ALA A 28 -15.49 18.44 -23.22
C ALA A 28 -16.78 18.66 -22.39
N HIS A 29 -16.73 18.53 -21.08
CA HIS A 29 -17.85 18.59 -20.15
C HIS A 29 -17.47 19.45 -18.94
N PRO A 30 -17.49 20.79 -19.06
CA PRO A 30 -17.08 21.70 -17.97
C PRO A 30 -17.90 21.59 -16.69
N GLU A 31 -19.11 21.02 -16.79
CA GLU A 31 -19.97 20.72 -15.64
C GLU A 31 -19.55 19.46 -14.87
N ALA A 32 -18.65 18.64 -15.41
CA ALA A 32 -18.20 17.41 -14.78
C ALA A 32 -17.21 17.69 -13.64
N GLU A 33 -17.55 17.22 -12.45
CA GLU A 33 -16.72 17.34 -11.27
C GLU A 33 -15.96 16.02 -11.04
N LEU A 34 -14.73 15.97 -11.57
CA LEU A 34 -13.87 14.79 -11.59
C LEU A 34 -12.53 15.06 -10.92
N TYR A 35 -12.18 14.23 -9.94
CA TYR A 35 -10.93 14.30 -9.22
C TYR A 35 -10.13 13.01 -9.40
N VAL A 36 -8.82 13.13 -9.54
CA VAL A 36 -7.88 12.00 -9.63
C VAL A 36 -6.80 12.21 -8.57
N VAL A 37 -6.68 11.30 -7.64
CA VAL A 37 -5.74 11.36 -6.52
C VAL A 37 -4.74 10.21 -6.63
N ASP A 38 -3.45 10.52 -6.47
CA ASP A 38 -2.39 9.52 -6.37
C ASP A 38 -2.30 9.03 -4.92
N SER A 39 -2.71 7.80 -4.66
CA SER A 39 -2.67 7.26 -3.30
C SER A 39 -1.27 7.13 -2.72
N LYS A 40 -0.23 7.07 -3.56
CA LYS A 40 1.15 6.69 -3.17
C LYS A 40 1.24 5.31 -2.49
N LEU A 41 0.19 4.52 -2.58
CA LEU A 41 0.05 3.21 -1.97
C LEU A 41 -0.24 2.14 -3.03
N ALA A 42 -0.19 0.89 -2.61
CA ALA A 42 -0.44 -0.25 -3.47
C ALA A 42 -1.38 -1.26 -2.77
N SER A 43 -2.02 -2.12 -3.58
CA SER A 43 -2.73 -3.30 -3.10
C SER A 43 -3.71 -3.01 -1.95
N ILE A 44 -3.52 -3.69 -0.81
CA ILE A 44 -4.42 -3.57 0.35
C ILE A 44 -4.28 -2.24 1.10
N ALA A 45 -3.14 -1.57 1.03
CA ALA A 45 -2.95 -0.26 1.66
C ALA A 45 -3.73 0.82 0.91
N GLU A 46 -3.72 0.79 -0.43
CA GLU A 46 -4.64 1.60 -1.24
C GLU A 46 -6.10 1.28 -0.90
N GLY A 47 -6.44 -0.02 -0.81
CA GLY A 47 -7.76 -0.48 -0.41
C GLY A 47 -8.19 0.03 0.97
N LEU A 48 -7.27 0.13 1.93
CA LEU A 48 -7.54 0.70 3.25
C LEU A 48 -7.89 2.19 3.16
N VAL A 49 -7.14 2.97 2.38
CA VAL A 49 -7.46 4.39 2.16
C VAL A 49 -8.80 4.56 1.47
N VAL A 50 -9.12 3.72 0.46
CA VAL A 50 -10.44 3.73 -0.19
C VAL A 50 -11.56 3.41 0.79
N TYR A 51 -11.37 2.40 1.66
CA TYR A 51 -12.33 2.04 2.68
C TYR A 51 -12.61 3.21 3.64
N GLU A 52 -11.56 3.84 4.16
CA GLU A 52 -11.71 5.00 5.05
C GLU A 52 -12.26 6.23 4.31
N ALA A 53 -11.89 6.47 3.06
CA ALA A 53 -12.45 7.54 2.23
C ALA A 53 -13.97 7.38 2.05
N ILE A 54 -14.46 6.15 1.88
CA ILE A 54 -15.90 5.88 1.83
C ILE A 54 -16.58 6.25 3.17
N ARG A 55 -15.93 5.97 4.29
CA ARG A 55 -16.44 6.37 5.62
C ARG A 55 -16.51 7.89 5.78
N GLN A 56 -15.45 8.60 5.38
CA GLN A 56 -15.41 10.06 5.41
C GLN A 56 -16.48 10.68 4.51
N ARG A 57 -16.65 10.16 3.29
CA ARG A 57 -17.75 10.57 2.40
C ARG A 57 -19.11 10.37 3.07
N ASN A 58 -19.34 9.23 3.71
CA ASN A 58 -20.59 8.93 4.40
C ASN A 58 -20.79 9.77 5.67
N ALA A 59 -19.71 10.30 6.23
CA ALA A 59 -19.74 11.28 7.33
C ALA A 59 -20.00 12.72 6.85
N GLY A 60 -20.05 12.95 5.55
CA GLY A 60 -20.49 14.23 4.97
C GLY A 60 -19.42 15.05 4.25
N LEU A 61 -18.18 14.53 4.09
CA LEU A 61 -17.16 15.24 3.32
C LEU A 61 -17.60 15.41 1.86
N THR A 62 -17.44 16.62 1.34
CA THR A 62 -17.57 16.91 -0.09
C THR A 62 -16.44 16.21 -0.88
N ALA A 63 -16.60 16.11 -2.19
CA ALA A 63 -15.57 15.51 -3.04
C ALA A 63 -14.21 16.21 -2.93
N LYS A 64 -14.21 17.54 -2.82
CA LYS A 64 -12.99 18.34 -2.66
C LYS A 64 -12.31 18.07 -1.30
N GLU A 65 -13.07 18.11 -0.23
CA GLU A 65 -12.56 17.78 1.12
C GLU A 65 -12.06 16.34 1.20
N LEU A 66 -12.70 15.42 0.48
CA LEU A 66 -12.27 14.03 0.40
C LEU A 66 -10.92 13.88 -0.31
N VAL A 67 -10.69 14.66 -1.37
CA VAL A 67 -9.37 14.71 -2.05
C VAL A 67 -8.29 15.18 -1.09
N GLU A 68 -8.52 16.29 -0.40
CA GLU A 68 -7.60 16.86 0.59
C GLU A 68 -7.33 15.85 1.72
N TRP A 69 -8.37 15.17 2.20
CA TRP A 69 -8.26 14.12 3.20
C TRP A 69 -7.41 12.93 2.71
N VAL A 70 -7.61 12.44 1.49
CA VAL A 70 -6.82 11.33 0.93
C VAL A 70 -5.36 11.73 0.76
N ASP A 71 -5.10 12.95 0.30
CA ASP A 71 -3.74 13.47 0.11
C ASP A 71 -2.93 13.51 1.41
N GLU A 72 -3.59 13.67 2.54
CA GLU A 72 -2.97 13.61 3.86
C GLU A 72 -2.97 12.17 4.43
N ALA A 73 -4.11 11.49 4.42
CA ALA A 73 -4.31 10.19 5.06
C ALA A 73 -3.33 9.10 4.59
N ARG A 74 -2.92 9.15 3.31
CA ARG A 74 -1.96 8.20 2.73
C ARG A 74 -0.63 8.14 3.49
N TYR A 75 -0.21 9.21 4.17
CA TYR A 75 1.05 9.25 4.94
C TYR A 75 0.96 8.56 6.29
N TYR A 76 -0.25 8.23 6.75
CA TYR A 76 -0.51 7.52 8.00
C TYR A 76 -0.74 6.02 7.81
N VAL A 77 -0.64 5.54 6.56
CA VAL A 77 -0.75 4.12 6.25
C VAL A 77 0.64 3.52 6.07
N ASN A 78 0.98 2.58 6.94
CA ASN A 78 2.22 1.81 6.81
C ASN A 78 1.94 0.55 5.99
N GLU A 79 2.68 0.34 4.91
CA GLU A 79 2.58 -0.83 4.06
C GLU A 79 3.89 -1.62 4.08
N LEU A 80 3.86 -2.78 4.73
CA LEU A 80 4.99 -3.71 4.80
C LEU A 80 4.60 -5.09 4.30
N PHE A 81 5.44 -5.71 3.50
CA PHE A 81 5.17 -7.04 2.98
C PHE A 81 6.44 -7.85 2.75
N THR A 82 6.28 -9.16 2.57
CA THR A 82 7.35 -10.08 2.25
C THR A 82 6.95 -11.00 1.10
N LEU A 83 7.91 -11.39 0.29
CA LEU A 83 7.73 -12.27 -0.86
C LEU A 83 8.65 -13.48 -0.73
N ASP A 84 8.31 -14.54 -1.46
CA ASP A 84 9.22 -15.69 -1.59
C ASP A 84 10.41 -15.38 -2.49
N THR A 85 10.22 -14.53 -3.50
CA THR A 85 11.24 -14.15 -4.46
C THR A 85 10.96 -12.76 -5.04
N LEU A 86 12.01 -12.05 -5.41
CA LEU A 86 11.94 -10.77 -6.13
C LEU A 86 11.81 -10.93 -7.65
N GLU A 87 11.83 -12.15 -8.16
CA GLU A 87 11.88 -12.45 -9.60
C GLU A 87 10.70 -11.82 -10.36
N TRP A 88 9.49 -11.88 -9.79
CA TRP A 88 8.30 -11.30 -10.42
C TRP A 88 8.33 -9.78 -10.48
N LEU A 89 8.84 -9.12 -9.43
CA LEU A 89 9.02 -7.67 -9.42
C LEU A 89 10.09 -7.22 -10.43
N LYS A 90 11.15 -8.02 -10.57
CA LYS A 90 12.18 -7.80 -11.57
C LYS A 90 11.62 -7.95 -13.00
N ARG A 91 10.92 -9.05 -13.27
CA ARG A 91 10.28 -9.28 -14.59
C ARG A 91 9.26 -8.19 -14.92
N GLY A 92 8.54 -7.71 -13.92
CA GLY A 92 7.62 -6.59 -14.06
C GLY A 92 8.32 -5.22 -14.20
N GLY A 93 9.63 -5.12 -13.99
CA GLY A 93 10.38 -3.87 -14.05
C GLY A 93 10.12 -2.91 -12.88
N ARG A 94 9.57 -3.40 -11.75
CA ARG A 94 9.28 -2.58 -10.57
C ARG A 94 10.45 -2.51 -9.59
N ILE A 95 11.47 -3.35 -9.80
CA ILE A 95 12.77 -3.25 -9.11
C ILE A 95 13.91 -3.37 -10.11
N PRO A 96 15.06 -2.72 -9.85
CA PRO A 96 16.26 -2.89 -10.67
C PRO A 96 16.76 -4.33 -10.67
N SER A 97 17.29 -4.79 -11.79
CA SER A 97 17.84 -6.16 -11.93
C SER A 97 18.98 -6.45 -10.96
N SER A 98 19.76 -5.42 -10.59
CA SER A 98 20.86 -5.54 -9.62
C SER A 98 20.39 -5.88 -8.21
N VAL A 99 19.21 -5.44 -7.83
CA VAL A 99 18.59 -5.71 -6.52
C VAL A 99 18.11 -7.16 -6.42
N ALA A 100 17.58 -7.70 -7.52
CA ALA A 100 17.06 -9.08 -7.56
C ALA A 100 18.16 -10.15 -7.41
N LEU A 101 19.39 -9.86 -7.83
CA LEU A 101 20.53 -10.78 -7.70
C LEU A 101 20.94 -11.02 -6.24
N ALA A 102 20.73 -10.04 -5.36
CA ALA A 102 21.05 -10.19 -3.93
C ALA A 102 20.10 -11.16 -3.19
N GLY A 103 18.89 -11.37 -3.71
CA GLY A 103 17.86 -12.25 -3.13
C GLY A 103 17.85 -13.69 -3.61
N SER A 104 18.73 -14.07 -4.56
CA SER A 104 18.74 -15.43 -5.16
C SER A 104 19.38 -16.52 -4.28
N LYS A 105 19.84 -16.18 -3.07
CA LYS A 105 20.38 -17.15 -2.12
C LYS A 105 19.26 -17.94 -1.46
N LEU A 106 19.49 -19.24 -1.22
CA LEU A 106 18.54 -20.17 -0.63
C LEU A 106 17.85 -19.57 0.63
N ASP A 107 16.50 -19.58 0.59
CA ASP A 107 15.61 -19.24 1.71
C ASP A 107 15.71 -17.80 2.23
N VAL A 108 16.19 -16.86 1.42
CA VAL A 108 16.15 -15.43 1.75
C VAL A 108 14.80 -14.83 1.32
N LYS A 109 14.08 -14.27 2.30
CA LYS A 109 12.80 -13.58 2.11
C LYS A 109 13.01 -12.08 2.19
N PRO A 110 12.76 -11.32 1.12
CA PRO A 110 12.87 -9.86 1.16
C PRO A 110 11.74 -9.26 2.01
N MET A 111 12.06 -8.23 2.75
CA MET A 111 11.12 -7.36 3.44
C MET A 111 11.03 -6.06 2.66
N LEU A 112 9.84 -5.70 2.24
CA LEU A 112 9.56 -4.59 1.34
C LEU A 112 8.53 -3.65 1.97
N GLU A 113 8.63 -2.40 1.59
CA GLU A 113 7.62 -1.37 1.90
C GLU A 113 7.27 -0.59 0.64
N ILE A 114 6.19 0.16 0.70
CA ILE A 114 5.96 1.28 -0.22
C ILE A 114 6.45 2.54 0.49
N THR A 115 7.40 3.22 -0.13
CA THR A 115 7.99 4.46 0.41
C THR A 115 7.02 5.64 0.29
N LEU A 116 7.26 6.73 1.01
CA LEU A 116 6.41 7.93 0.98
C LEU A 116 6.26 8.54 -0.43
N ASP A 117 7.21 8.31 -1.32
CA ASP A 117 7.12 8.71 -2.73
C ASP A 117 6.44 7.65 -3.62
N GLY A 118 5.89 6.60 -3.02
CA GLY A 118 5.09 5.57 -3.70
C GLY A 118 5.88 4.51 -4.46
N LYS A 119 7.15 4.32 -4.14
CA LYS A 119 8.02 3.32 -4.79
C LYS A 119 8.27 2.12 -3.88
N LEU A 120 8.75 1.03 -4.48
CA LEU A 120 9.21 -0.11 -3.70
C LEU A 120 10.53 0.20 -2.99
N GLY A 121 10.54 0.05 -1.67
CA GLY A 121 11.70 0.04 -0.81
C GLY A 121 12.02 -1.35 -0.27
N ILE A 122 13.30 -1.70 -0.15
CA ILE A 122 13.74 -2.89 0.57
C ILE A 122 14.21 -2.45 1.94
N VAL A 123 13.48 -2.86 2.98
CA VAL A 123 13.79 -2.48 4.37
C VAL A 123 14.58 -3.55 5.12
N GLY A 124 14.73 -4.70 4.51
CA GLY A 124 15.51 -5.78 5.10
C GLY A 124 15.36 -7.11 4.38
N VAL A 125 15.95 -8.12 4.99
CA VAL A 125 15.85 -9.51 4.55
C VAL A 125 15.70 -10.43 5.76
N ALA A 126 14.90 -11.46 5.61
CA ALA A 126 14.77 -12.54 6.61
C ALA A 126 15.28 -13.85 6.06
N ARG A 127 15.83 -14.70 6.90
CA ARG A 127 16.17 -16.07 6.52
C ARG A 127 15.06 -17.00 6.97
N GLY A 128 14.31 -17.50 5.99
CA GLY A 128 13.16 -18.36 6.22
C GLY A 128 11.87 -17.62 6.53
N ARG A 129 10.75 -18.26 6.16
CA ARG A 129 9.40 -17.70 6.29
C ARG A 129 9.04 -17.33 7.73
N LYS A 130 9.46 -18.14 8.70
CA LYS A 130 9.18 -17.86 10.12
C LYS A 130 9.77 -16.52 10.59
N LYS A 131 11.03 -16.23 10.19
CA LYS A 131 11.68 -14.95 10.52
C LYS A 131 11.06 -13.78 9.77
N ALA A 132 10.64 -13.98 8.51
CA ALA A 132 9.94 -12.96 7.76
C ALA A 132 8.64 -12.54 8.47
N ILE A 133 7.82 -13.49 8.88
CA ILE A 133 6.58 -13.22 9.62
C ILE A 133 6.90 -12.48 10.94
N ARG A 134 7.92 -12.90 11.67
CA ARG A 134 8.31 -12.22 12.90
C ARG A 134 8.74 -10.77 12.65
N GLN A 135 9.48 -10.50 11.59
CA GLN A 135 9.85 -9.13 11.23
C GLN A 135 8.63 -8.26 10.88
N LEU A 136 7.56 -8.82 10.27
CA LEU A 136 6.29 -8.10 10.09
C LEU A 136 5.68 -7.71 11.44
N VAL A 137 5.69 -8.64 12.40
CA VAL A 137 5.19 -8.41 13.78
C VAL A 137 6.02 -7.35 14.50
N ASP A 138 7.35 -7.48 14.44
CA ASP A 138 8.29 -6.53 15.06
C ASP A 138 8.13 -5.12 14.48
N TYR A 139 7.90 -5.02 13.16
CA TYR A 139 7.63 -3.75 12.49
C TYR A 139 6.32 -3.13 12.99
N TYR A 140 5.25 -3.91 13.09
CA TYR A 140 3.99 -3.45 13.64
C TYR A 140 4.18 -2.94 15.07
N ALA A 141 4.79 -3.74 15.95
CA ALA A 141 5.03 -3.37 17.34
C ALA A 141 5.82 -2.05 17.49
N LYS A 142 6.75 -1.79 16.55
CA LYS A 142 7.58 -0.57 16.55
C LYS A 142 6.83 0.67 16.06
N ASN A 143 5.91 0.51 15.10
CA ASN A 143 5.30 1.62 14.38
C ASN A 143 3.82 1.84 14.76
N ALA A 144 3.20 0.89 15.46
CA ALA A 144 1.83 1.05 15.93
C ALA A 144 1.74 2.19 16.95
N VAL A 145 0.76 3.06 16.77
CA VAL A 145 0.52 4.17 17.67
C VAL A 145 -0.02 3.64 19.00
N SER A 146 0.52 4.10 20.13
CA SER A 146 0.16 3.64 21.48
C SER A 146 -0.72 4.61 22.27
N ASP A 147 -1.46 5.48 21.56
CA ASP A 147 -2.27 6.56 22.14
C ASP A 147 -3.71 6.14 22.53
N GLY A 148 -4.02 4.84 22.45
CA GLY A 148 -5.36 4.32 22.69
C GLY A 148 -6.36 4.52 21.55
N SER A 149 -5.93 5.06 20.41
CA SER A 149 -6.77 5.15 19.22
C SER A 149 -7.05 3.78 18.60
N SER A 150 -8.20 3.66 17.95
CA SER A 150 -8.52 2.46 17.16
C SER A 150 -7.49 2.26 16.04
N LYS A 151 -6.96 1.05 15.98
CA LYS A 151 -6.03 0.64 14.93
C LYS A 151 -6.73 -0.32 13.97
N LEU A 152 -6.56 -0.11 12.68
CA LEU A 152 -7.01 -1.05 11.68
C LEU A 152 -5.80 -1.69 11.01
N VAL A 153 -5.70 -3.02 11.15
CA VAL A 153 -4.68 -3.83 10.49
C VAL A 153 -5.35 -4.67 9.42
N VAL A 154 -4.92 -4.52 8.19
CA VAL A 154 -5.39 -5.33 7.07
C VAL A 154 -4.27 -6.26 6.60
N ILE A 155 -4.57 -7.55 6.53
CA ILE A 155 -3.61 -8.57 6.09
C ILE A 155 -4.07 -9.11 4.73
N GLY A 156 -3.26 -8.88 3.70
CA GLY A 156 -3.44 -9.48 2.38
C GLY A 156 -2.49 -10.65 2.16
N GLN A 157 -2.88 -11.60 1.32
CA GLN A 157 -2.06 -12.75 1.01
C GLN A 157 -2.29 -13.27 -0.42
N ALA A 158 -1.29 -13.94 -0.98
CA ALA A 158 -1.37 -14.65 -2.25
C ALA A 158 -1.02 -16.12 -2.00
N ASP A 159 -2.05 -16.95 -1.86
CA ASP A 159 -2.00 -18.42 -1.68
C ASP A 159 -1.13 -18.90 -0.49
N CYS A 160 -1.17 -18.16 0.64
CA CYS A 160 -0.48 -18.53 1.87
C CYS A 160 -1.32 -18.36 3.14
N PRO A 161 -2.53 -18.96 3.22
CA PRO A 161 -3.45 -18.75 4.33
C PRO A 161 -2.89 -19.15 5.70
N LYS A 162 -2.03 -20.18 5.76
CA LYS A 162 -1.38 -20.62 7.01
C LYS A 162 -0.45 -19.55 7.59
N ASP A 163 0.22 -18.77 6.72
CA ASP A 163 1.08 -17.68 7.15
C ASP A 163 0.25 -16.51 7.70
N VAL A 164 -0.92 -16.26 7.12
CA VAL A 164 -1.88 -15.25 7.62
C VAL A 164 -2.35 -15.59 9.02
N GLU A 165 -2.80 -16.82 9.24
CA GLU A 165 -3.26 -17.26 10.57
C GLU A 165 -2.15 -17.12 11.62
N ARG A 166 -0.92 -17.45 11.23
CA ARG A 166 0.24 -17.27 12.09
C ARG A 166 0.51 -15.80 12.37
N LEU A 167 0.56 -14.95 11.34
CA LEU A 167 0.78 -13.51 11.50
C LEU A 167 -0.30 -12.90 12.40
N LYS A 168 -1.56 -13.21 12.14
CA LYS A 168 -2.70 -12.75 12.94
C LYS A 168 -2.56 -13.16 14.41
N SER A 169 -2.22 -14.43 14.67
CA SER A 169 -2.07 -14.92 16.04
C SER A 169 -0.91 -14.26 16.81
N GLU A 170 0.15 -13.84 16.12
CA GLU A 170 1.25 -13.12 16.75
C GLU A 170 0.90 -11.63 16.98
N LEU A 171 0.21 -10.99 16.04
CA LEU A 171 -0.24 -9.61 16.21
C LEU A 171 -1.21 -9.45 17.38
N LEU A 172 -2.17 -10.37 17.54
CA LEU A 172 -3.15 -10.38 18.65
C LEU A 172 -2.52 -10.62 20.04
N LYS A 173 -1.22 -10.88 20.14
CA LYS A 173 -0.51 -10.94 21.43
C LYS A 173 0.06 -9.60 21.85
N ILE A 174 0.09 -8.63 20.93
CA ILE A 174 0.67 -7.30 21.17
C ILE A 174 -0.40 -6.32 21.63
N ASP A 175 -1.62 -6.46 21.12
CA ASP A 175 -2.79 -5.58 21.42
C ASP A 175 -3.74 -6.25 22.42
#